data_fbcce8dc4d7527927fd31f4d45404e16
#
_entry.id   fbcce8dc4d7527927fd31f4d45404e16
#
_cell.length_a   1.000
_cell.length_b   1.000
_cell.length_c   1.000
_cell.angle_alpha   90.00
_cell.angle_beta   90.00
_cell.angle_gamma   90.00
#
_symmetry.space_group_name_H-M   'P 1'
#
loop_
_entity.id
_entity.type
_entity.pdbx_description
1 polymer ?
#
loop_
_entity_poly.entity_id
_entity_poly.type
_entity_poly.pdbx_seq_one_letter_code
_entity_poly.pdbx_strand_id
1 'polypeptide(L)'
;MTQYTTDGNADVTVQDLIDRLHEEANLEFSTANTPEVGIIMGSDSDLDVMAGAHDALGRLGFEEQTDFQDPPEARFTYETYVVSAHRTPELMSAYGETAADRGLDVVIAGAGGKSADLPNMTASLAYP
;
A
#
# COMPACT_ATOMS: atom_id res chain seq x y z
N MET A 1 3.05 9.87 -10.00
CA MET A 1 2.87 8.90 -8.91
C MET A 1 1.75 7.96 -9.25
N THR A 2 2.01 6.67 -9.24
CA THR A 2 1.01 5.64 -9.51
C THR A 2 0.51 5.06 -8.19
N GLN A 3 -0.79 4.77 -8.13
CA GLN A 3 -1.40 4.22 -6.92
C GLN A 3 -2.54 3.29 -7.31
N TYR A 4 -2.90 2.38 -6.41
CA TYR A 4 -4.07 1.55 -6.55
C TYR A 4 -5.24 2.18 -5.81
N THR A 5 -6.26 2.60 -6.55
CA THR A 5 -7.46 3.22 -6.01
C THR A 5 -8.65 2.94 -6.92
N THR A 6 -9.84 2.89 -6.32
CA THR A 6 -11.08 2.77 -7.10
C THR A 6 -11.54 4.11 -7.67
N ASP A 7 -11.00 5.24 -7.17
CA ASP A 7 -11.51 6.56 -7.51
C ASP A 7 -11.02 7.06 -8.86
N GLY A 8 -9.81 6.70 -9.27
CA GLY A 8 -9.20 7.20 -10.50
C GLY A 8 -9.30 6.25 -11.69
N ASN A 9 -9.89 5.07 -11.52
CA ASN A 9 -9.95 4.05 -12.56
C ASN A 9 -11.26 3.27 -12.46
N ALA A 10 -12.17 3.54 -13.38
CA ALA A 10 -13.51 2.92 -13.39
C ALA A 10 -13.47 1.41 -13.62
N ASP A 11 -12.38 0.86 -14.18
CA ASP A 11 -12.25 -0.57 -14.46
C ASP A 11 -11.74 -1.38 -13.28
N VAL A 12 -11.27 -0.71 -12.21
CA VAL A 12 -10.73 -1.37 -11.03
C VAL A 12 -11.71 -1.27 -9.87
N THR A 13 -12.16 -2.42 -9.37
CA THR A 13 -13.07 -2.50 -8.23
C THR A 13 -12.28 -2.75 -6.94
N VAL A 14 -12.95 -2.55 -5.79
CA VAL A 14 -12.37 -2.92 -4.49
C VAL A 14 -12.02 -4.41 -4.46
N GLN A 15 -12.91 -5.25 -5.00
CA GLN A 15 -12.67 -6.69 -5.03
C GLN A 15 -11.45 -7.05 -5.88
N ASP A 16 -11.24 -6.35 -7.00
CA ASP A 16 -10.04 -6.57 -7.83
C ASP A 16 -8.76 -6.28 -7.06
N LEU A 17 -8.76 -5.21 -6.26
CA LEU A 17 -7.61 -4.88 -5.43
C LEU A 17 -7.38 -5.90 -4.32
N ILE A 18 -8.45 -6.38 -3.69
CA ILE A 18 -8.37 -7.42 -2.66
C ILE A 18 -7.79 -8.71 -3.26
N ASP A 19 -8.30 -9.12 -4.42
CA ASP A 19 -7.82 -10.31 -5.11
C ASP A 19 -6.34 -10.19 -5.46
N ARG A 20 -5.92 -9.00 -5.92
CA ARG A 20 -4.53 -8.74 -6.23
C ARG A 20 -3.62 -8.88 -5.00
N LEU A 21 -4.05 -8.35 -3.86
CA LEU A 21 -3.27 -8.46 -2.63
C LEU A 21 -3.09 -9.92 -2.22
N HIS A 22 -4.14 -10.74 -2.31
CA HIS A 22 -4.05 -12.15 -2.00
C HIS A 22 -3.19 -12.92 -3.00
N GLU A 23 -3.28 -12.59 -4.28
CA GLU A 23 -2.42 -13.19 -5.30
C GLU A 23 -0.96 -12.89 -5.03
N GLU A 24 -0.63 -11.64 -4.73
CA GLU A 24 0.74 -11.23 -4.41
C GLU A 24 1.27 -11.94 -3.16
N ALA A 25 0.42 -12.12 -2.15
CA ALA A 25 0.81 -12.81 -0.93
C ALA A 25 1.13 -14.29 -1.16
N ASN A 26 0.54 -14.88 -2.19
CA ASN A 26 0.74 -16.29 -2.53
C ASN A 26 1.86 -16.52 -3.56
N LEU A 27 2.43 -15.45 -4.11
CA LEU A 27 3.50 -15.58 -5.09
C LEU A 27 4.83 -15.90 -4.41
N GLU A 28 5.60 -16.81 -5.01
CA GLU A 28 6.93 -17.15 -4.55
C GLU A 28 7.97 -16.24 -5.20
N PHE A 29 7.89 -14.94 -4.92
CA PHE A 29 8.90 -14.01 -5.40
C PHE A 29 10.07 -13.96 -4.42
N SER A 30 11.26 -13.71 -4.96
CA SER A 30 12.39 -13.34 -4.13
C SER A 30 12.10 -11.98 -3.47
N THR A 31 12.62 -11.77 -2.26
CA THR A 31 12.46 -10.49 -1.55
C THR A 31 12.99 -9.31 -2.35
N ALA A 32 13.86 -9.55 -3.33
CA ALA A 32 14.38 -8.50 -4.21
C ALA A 32 13.32 -7.91 -5.15
N ASN A 33 12.19 -8.59 -5.34
CA ASN A 33 11.14 -8.16 -6.28
C ASN A 33 9.91 -7.61 -5.58
N THR A 34 9.92 -7.48 -4.25
CA THR A 34 8.78 -7.00 -3.48
C THR A 34 9.08 -5.64 -2.87
N PRO A 35 8.07 -4.76 -2.73
CA PRO A 35 8.29 -3.49 -2.05
C PRO A 35 8.54 -3.70 -0.56
N GLU A 36 9.46 -2.93 -0.01
CA GLU A 36 9.80 -2.94 1.41
C GLU A 36 8.90 -2.02 2.22
N VAL A 37 8.39 -0.96 1.60
CA VAL A 37 7.58 0.07 2.27
C VAL A 37 6.24 0.19 1.58
N GLY A 38 5.17 0.19 2.38
CA GLY A 38 3.84 0.51 1.91
C GLY A 38 3.40 1.87 2.45
N ILE A 39 2.82 2.69 1.59
CA ILE A 39 2.21 3.97 1.98
C ILE A 39 0.71 3.82 1.79
N ILE A 40 -0.07 3.99 2.85
CA ILE A 40 -1.53 3.92 2.78
C ILE A 40 -2.17 5.19 3.33
N MET A 41 -3.31 5.53 2.76
CA MET A 41 -4.08 6.70 3.13
C MET A 41 -5.57 6.43 2.91
N GLY A 42 -6.43 7.13 3.63
CA GLY A 42 -7.87 6.85 3.60
C GLY A 42 -8.61 7.46 2.41
N SER A 43 -7.99 8.37 1.66
CA SER A 43 -8.58 9.02 0.50
C SER A 43 -7.48 9.52 -0.42
N ASP A 44 -7.73 9.56 -1.73
CA ASP A 44 -6.79 10.17 -2.66
C ASP A 44 -6.67 11.68 -2.46
N SER A 45 -7.61 12.32 -1.75
CA SER A 45 -7.45 13.71 -1.31
C SER A 45 -6.28 13.88 -0.33
N ASP A 46 -5.80 12.82 0.29
CA ASP A 46 -4.66 12.85 1.20
C ASP A 46 -3.31 12.76 0.46
N LEU A 47 -3.31 12.54 -0.85
CA LEU A 47 -2.09 12.42 -1.65
C LEU A 47 -1.14 13.59 -1.49
N ASP A 48 -1.67 14.83 -1.44
CA ASP A 48 -0.84 16.03 -1.30
C ASP A 48 -0.09 16.01 0.03
N VAL A 49 -0.74 15.58 1.11
CA VAL A 49 -0.11 15.47 2.42
C VAL A 49 0.90 14.32 2.45
N MET A 50 0.53 13.20 1.86
CA MET A 50 1.40 12.01 1.84
C MET A 50 2.55 12.14 0.83
N ALA A 51 2.54 13.16 -0.02
CA ALA A 51 3.63 13.42 -0.96
C ALA A 51 4.98 13.60 -0.25
N GLY A 52 4.97 14.07 0.99
CA GLY A 52 6.19 14.17 1.79
C GLY A 52 6.87 12.82 2.01
N ALA A 53 6.09 11.76 2.22
CA ALA A 53 6.64 10.41 2.37
C ALA A 53 7.22 9.92 1.05
N HIS A 54 6.53 10.16 -0.07
CA HIS A 54 7.05 9.80 -1.41
C HIS A 54 8.36 10.52 -1.70
N ASP A 55 8.42 11.82 -1.41
CA ASP A 55 9.63 12.62 -1.66
C ASP A 55 10.81 12.14 -0.81
N ALA A 56 10.55 11.82 0.46
CA ALA A 56 11.58 11.33 1.36
C ALA A 56 12.13 9.98 0.88
N LEU A 57 11.26 9.06 0.48
CA LEU A 57 11.68 7.77 -0.04
C LEU A 57 12.47 7.92 -1.35
N GLY A 58 12.02 8.82 -2.24
CA GLY A 58 12.76 9.10 -3.48
C GLY A 58 14.17 9.62 -3.23
N ARG A 59 14.33 10.48 -2.23
CA ARG A 59 15.68 10.99 -1.85
C ARG A 59 16.57 9.89 -1.27
N LEU A 60 15.97 8.87 -0.68
CA LEU A 60 16.71 7.71 -0.15
C LEU A 60 17.01 6.67 -1.22
N GLY A 61 16.58 6.89 -2.47
CA GLY A 61 16.82 5.97 -3.56
C GLY A 61 15.75 4.92 -3.80
N PHE A 62 14.61 5.03 -3.11
CA PHE A 62 13.47 4.13 -3.35
C PHE A 62 12.74 4.55 -4.61
N GLU A 63 12.25 3.57 -5.36
CA GLU A 63 11.35 3.80 -6.49
C GLU A 63 9.99 3.15 -6.24
N GLU A 64 8.93 3.73 -6.81
CA GLU A 64 7.59 3.19 -6.68
C GLU A 64 7.44 1.91 -7.49
N GLN A 65 6.90 0.87 -6.87
CA GLN A 65 6.61 -0.40 -7.52
C GLN A 65 5.10 -0.59 -7.60
N THR A 66 4.59 -0.77 -8.80
CA THR A 66 3.16 -0.95 -9.03
C THR A 66 2.79 -2.38 -9.40
N ASP A 67 3.77 -3.22 -9.71
CA ASP A 67 3.56 -4.60 -10.11
C ASP A 67 4.73 -5.45 -9.64
N PHE A 68 4.43 -6.55 -8.96
CA PHE A 68 5.45 -7.52 -8.53
C PHE A 68 6.14 -8.20 -9.71
N GLN A 69 5.45 -8.31 -10.86
CA GLN A 69 5.99 -8.96 -12.04
C GLN A 69 6.88 -8.03 -12.87
N ASP A 70 6.85 -6.74 -12.60
CA ASP A 70 7.64 -5.74 -13.31
C ASP A 70 8.28 -4.77 -12.30
N PRO A 71 9.20 -5.26 -11.46
CA PRO A 71 9.84 -4.41 -10.47
C PRO A 71 10.78 -3.41 -11.12
N PRO A 72 10.90 -2.19 -10.55
CA PRO A 72 11.89 -1.23 -11.02
C PRO A 72 13.31 -1.72 -10.71
N GLU A 73 14.31 -1.07 -11.30
CA GLU A 73 15.70 -1.45 -11.11
C GLU A 73 16.26 -1.06 -9.74
N ALA A 74 15.58 -0.19 -9.00
CA ALA A 74 16.03 0.25 -7.69
C ALA A 74 16.14 -0.92 -6.72
N ARG A 75 17.13 -0.85 -5.83
CA ARG A 75 17.34 -1.87 -4.81
C ARG A 75 16.18 -1.95 -3.82
N PHE A 76 15.59 -0.78 -3.50
CA PHE A 76 14.48 -0.68 -2.57
C PHE A 76 13.29 -0.03 -3.27
N THR A 77 12.10 -0.52 -2.99
CA THR A 77 10.87 -0.02 -3.62
C THR A 77 9.79 0.22 -2.58
N TYR A 78 8.79 1.02 -2.95
CA TYR A 78 7.61 1.27 -2.14
C TYR A 78 6.35 1.18 -2.99
N GLU A 79 5.23 0.95 -2.35
CA GLU A 79 3.92 0.95 -2.99
C GLU A 79 3.01 1.97 -2.32
N THR A 80 1.95 2.38 -3.01
CA THR A 80 0.96 3.34 -2.50
C THR A 80 -0.44 2.78 -2.72
N TYR A 81 -1.23 2.70 -1.65
CA TYR A 81 -2.63 2.29 -1.73
C TYR A 81 -3.52 3.31 -1.03
N VAL A 82 -4.70 3.53 -1.61
CA VAL A 82 -5.77 4.27 -0.95
C VAL A 82 -6.73 3.23 -0.37
N VAL A 83 -6.75 3.11 0.95
CA VAL A 83 -7.61 2.18 1.67
C VAL A 83 -8.27 2.93 2.82
N SER A 84 -9.54 2.66 3.06
CA SER A 84 -10.30 3.40 4.07
C SER A 84 -10.86 2.44 5.11
N ALA A 85 -10.64 2.76 6.40
CA ALA A 85 -11.24 2.01 7.49
C ALA A 85 -12.78 2.10 7.47
N HIS A 86 -13.34 3.17 6.91
CA HIS A 86 -14.77 3.41 6.90
C HIS A 86 -15.44 3.07 5.56
N ARG A 87 -14.78 3.38 4.44
CA ARG A 87 -15.36 3.19 3.10
C ARG A 87 -14.99 1.86 2.45
N THR A 88 -13.78 1.36 2.70
CA THR A 88 -13.29 0.11 2.13
C THR A 88 -12.64 -0.77 3.19
N PRO A 89 -13.40 -1.15 4.25
CA PRO A 89 -12.81 -1.92 5.35
C PRO A 89 -12.28 -3.28 4.92
N GLU A 90 -12.90 -3.94 3.94
CA GLU A 90 -12.41 -5.23 3.44
C GLU A 90 -11.05 -5.08 2.75
N LEU A 91 -10.85 -4.00 1.99
CA LEU A 91 -9.57 -3.72 1.36
C LEU A 91 -8.51 -3.39 2.40
N MET A 92 -8.86 -2.58 3.39
CA MET A 92 -7.96 -2.25 4.50
C MET A 92 -7.53 -3.52 5.25
N SER A 93 -8.48 -4.41 5.54
CA SER A 93 -8.20 -5.69 6.20
C SER A 93 -7.27 -6.56 5.37
N ALA A 94 -7.56 -6.70 4.06
CA ALA A 94 -6.72 -7.47 3.16
C ALA A 94 -5.31 -6.90 3.08
N TYR A 95 -5.19 -5.57 3.04
CA TYR A 95 -3.88 -4.93 3.01
C TYR A 95 -3.07 -5.28 4.26
N GLY A 96 -3.64 -5.11 5.44
CA GLY A 96 -2.95 -5.42 6.70
C GLY A 96 -2.57 -6.89 6.81
N GLU A 97 -3.52 -7.78 6.52
CA GLU A 97 -3.31 -9.21 6.66
C GLU A 97 -2.28 -9.78 5.68
N THR A 98 -2.14 -9.18 4.50
CA THR A 98 -1.21 -9.67 3.48
C THR A 98 0.15 -8.97 3.50
N ALA A 99 0.31 -7.91 4.29
CA ALA A 99 1.50 -7.05 4.23
C ALA A 99 2.81 -7.83 4.41
N ALA A 100 2.90 -8.65 5.45
CA ALA A 100 4.11 -9.42 5.72
C ALA A 100 4.40 -10.46 4.63
N ASP A 101 3.37 -11.17 4.18
CA ASP A 101 3.51 -12.20 3.14
C ASP A 101 3.89 -11.60 1.80
N ARG A 102 3.53 -10.34 1.55
CA ARG A 102 3.91 -9.61 0.34
C ARG A 102 5.30 -8.97 0.44
N GLY A 103 5.99 -9.12 1.57
CA GLY A 103 7.36 -8.67 1.72
C GLY A 103 7.54 -7.27 2.31
N LEU A 104 6.47 -6.64 2.79
CA LEU A 104 6.57 -5.31 3.37
C LEU A 104 7.24 -5.36 4.75
N ASP A 105 8.23 -4.51 4.94
CA ASP A 105 8.91 -4.34 6.23
C ASP A 105 8.31 -3.19 7.05
N VAL A 106 7.82 -2.16 6.37
CA VAL A 106 7.30 -0.94 7.00
C VAL A 106 6.03 -0.50 6.26
N VAL A 107 5.04 -0.08 7.03
CA VAL A 107 3.84 0.57 6.48
C VAL A 107 3.73 1.98 7.06
N ILE A 108 3.67 2.97 6.18
CA ILE A 108 3.44 4.37 6.54
C ILE A 108 1.95 4.64 6.31
N ALA A 109 1.21 4.79 7.41
CA ALA A 109 -0.23 4.98 7.35
C ALA A 109 -0.59 6.41 7.77
N GLY A 110 -1.19 7.17 6.86
CA GLY A 110 -1.61 8.54 7.14
C GLY A 110 -3.01 8.58 7.71
N ALA A 111 -3.18 9.28 8.84
CA ALA A 111 -4.49 9.54 9.43
C ALA A 111 -4.91 10.96 9.09
N GLY A 112 -5.95 11.10 8.26
CA GLY A 112 -6.56 12.39 7.97
C GLY A 112 -7.88 12.50 8.73
N GLY A 113 -8.17 13.66 9.34
CA GLY A 113 -9.41 13.87 10.05
C GLY A 113 -9.29 13.71 11.55
N LYS A 114 -10.35 13.24 12.20
CA LYS A 114 -10.52 13.34 13.67
C LYS A 114 -10.03 12.13 14.46
N SER A 115 -9.71 11.02 13.79
CA SER A 115 -9.28 9.82 14.48
C SER A 115 -8.19 9.10 13.68
N ALA A 116 -7.41 8.27 14.38
CA ALA A 116 -6.34 7.49 13.78
C ALA A 116 -6.79 6.06 13.49
N ASP A 117 -8.00 5.88 12.97
CA ASP A 117 -8.57 4.55 12.75
C ASP A 117 -7.76 3.73 11.75
N LEU A 118 -7.38 4.32 10.62
CA LEU A 118 -6.63 3.58 9.60
C LEU A 118 -5.29 3.05 10.12
N PRO A 119 -4.42 3.88 10.72
CA PRO A 119 -3.17 3.36 11.27
C PRO A 119 -3.37 2.30 12.35
N ASN A 120 -4.30 2.51 13.26
CA ASN A 120 -4.53 1.60 14.38
C ASN A 120 -5.09 0.26 13.93
N MET A 121 -6.09 0.29 13.06
CA MET A 121 -6.71 -0.94 12.55
C MET A 121 -5.74 -1.73 11.66
N THR A 122 -4.99 -1.05 10.81
CA THR A 122 -4.00 -1.70 9.96
C THR A 122 -2.90 -2.33 10.80
N ALA A 123 -2.41 -1.64 11.82
CA ALA A 123 -1.38 -2.17 12.71
C ALA A 123 -1.83 -3.44 13.43
N SER A 124 -3.09 -3.48 13.89
CA SER A 124 -3.61 -4.66 14.58
C SER A 124 -3.72 -5.87 13.66
N LEU A 125 -3.99 -5.66 12.36
CA LEU A 125 -4.13 -6.73 11.37
C LEU A 125 -2.78 -7.18 10.81
N ALA A 126 -1.80 -6.28 10.77
CA ALA A 126 -0.47 -6.58 10.25
C ALA A 126 0.42 -7.28 11.28
N TYR A 127 0.01 -7.29 12.53
CA TYR A 127 0.78 -7.92 13.59
C TYR A 127 0.84 -9.43 13.40
N PRO A 128 2.04 -10.03 13.34
CA PRO A 128 2.18 -11.47 13.24
C PRO A 128 1.85 -12.18 14.55
#